data_ed9784953641ea990f2bf31cccb57064
#
_entry.id   ed9784953641ea990f2bf31cccb57064
#
_cell.length_a   1.000
_cell.length_b   1.000
_cell.length_c   1.000
_cell.angle_alpha   90.00
_cell.angle_beta   90.00
_cell.angle_gamma   90.00
#
_symmetry.space_group_name_H-M   'P 1'
#
loop_
_entity.id
_entity.type
_entity.pdbx_description
1 polymer ?
#
loop_
_entity_poly.entity_id
_entity_poly.type
_entity_poly.pdbx_seq_one_letter_code
_entity_poly.pdbx_strand_id
1 'polypeptide(L)'
;MKRLFSIILATILALSLFVIGHADEYVVKVSSPSGAPGLALVTLAVQSPENYTYLTAETITAEFANETADFIIAPLNAGAKLYKAGKSTYQLAAIVSWGNLFLASQRENFTLEDINGGVITMFGEKNINSSIAKFVLAENGITPGNIEYLAGASNTQKLMLSDAQAIVLTAEPALTAAHMKNDKITAYSINELYKAVTGHDGFTQAALFVRKQTLENHPEVVDNYLKLVEESCDKCATDIETVAEAAAKMEILPNKKVAMLAIPNCSIRYMSALDAREQIEITANIDLEQFGGAVPSDDFYYGTK
;
A
#
# COMPACT_ATOMS: atom_id res chain seq x y z
N MET A 1 -55.74 36.52 27.97
CA MET A 1 -55.14 36.62 26.62
C MET A 1 -53.65 36.78 26.59
N LYS A 2 -53.03 37.71 27.33
CA LYS A 2 -51.55 37.91 27.32
C LYS A 2 -50.70 36.71 27.82
N ARG A 3 -51.20 35.90 28.77
CA ARG A 3 -50.47 34.72 29.27
C ARG A 3 -50.56 33.51 28.32
N LEU A 4 -51.62 33.37 27.54
CA LEU A 4 -51.72 32.30 26.53
C LEU A 4 -50.79 32.59 25.34
N PHE A 5 -50.64 33.85 24.94
CA PHE A 5 -49.72 34.24 23.87
C PHE A 5 -48.24 34.00 24.21
N SER A 6 -47.88 34.21 25.50
CA SER A 6 -46.49 33.95 25.96
C SER A 6 -46.14 32.48 26.01
N ILE A 7 -47.08 31.59 26.30
CA ILE A 7 -46.85 30.13 26.32
C ILE A 7 -46.75 29.57 24.88
N ILE A 8 -47.55 30.07 23.95
CA ILE A 8 -47.48 29.65 22.55
C ILE A 8 -46.16 30.12 21.89
N LEU A 9 -45.71 31.34 22.21
CA LEU A 9 -44.43 31.85 21.68
C LEU A 9 -43.20 31.08 22.24
N ALA A 10 -43.24 30.69 23.53
CA ALA A 10 -42.21 29.88 24.16
C ALA A 10 -42.14 28.44 23.60
N THR A 11 -43.31 27.84 23.24
CA THR A 11 -43.35 26.51 22.64
C THR A 11 -42.89 26.53 21.18
N ILE A 12 -43.13 27.58 20.42
CA ILE A 12 -42.61 27.74 19.05
C ILE A 12 -41.11 27.98 19.07
N LEU A 13 -40.56 28.73 20.03
CA LEU A 13 -39.12 28.92 20.19
C LEU A 13 -38.40 27.64 20.67
N ALA A 14 -39.08 26.80 21.47
CA ALA A 14 -38.50 25.51 21.91
C ALA A 14 -38.57 24.44 20.80
N LEU A 15 -39.52 24.48 19.88
CA LEU A 15 -39.56 23.58 18.71
C LEU A 15 -38.57 23.99 17.60
N SER A 16 -38.17 25.26 17.55
CA SER A 16 -37.17 25.71 16.56
C SER A 16 -35.70 25.38 16.94
N LEU A 17 -35.45 24.91 18.16
CA LEU A 17 -34.15 24.49 18.64
C LEU A 17 -33.88 22.98 18.48
N PHE A 18 -34.83 22.20 17.94
CA PHE A 18 -34.72 20.75 17.76
C PHE A 18 -34.60 20.30 16.29
N VAL A 19 -34.35 21.24 15.37
CA VAL A 19 -33.81 20.87 14.06
C VAL A 19 -32.28 21.01 14.18
N ILE A 20 -31.67 20.22 15.05
CA ILE A 20 -30.31 19.77 14.83
C ILE A 20 -30.44 18.86 13.61
N GLY A 21 -30.26 19.42 12.43
CA GLY A 21 -30.06 18.62 11.24
C GLY A 21 -28.97 17.62 11.59
N HIS A 22 -29.31 16.34 11.58
CA HIS A 22 -28.31 15.32 11.38
C HIS A 22 -27.77 15.67 9.98
N ALA A 23 -26.66 16.41 9.93
CA ALA A 23 -25.84 16.40 8.75
C ALA A 23 -25.50 14.91 8.57
N ASP A 24 -25.98 14.29 7.50
CA ASP A 24 -25.62 12.91 7.19
C ASP A 24 -24.11 12.85 7.30
N GLU A 25 -23.62 12.03 8.24
CA GLU A 25 -22.20 11.87 8.49
C GLU A 25 -21.57 11.39 7.18
N TYR A 26 -20.59 12.12 6.66
CA TYR A 26 -19.96 11.77 5.39
C TYR A 26 -19.31 10.41 5.47
N VAL A 27 -19.75 9.48 4.65
CA VAL A 27 -19.24 8.10 4.64
C VAL A 27 -18.09 8.00 3.66
N VAL A 28 -16.89 7.83 4.20
CA VAL A 28 -15.65 7.66 3.42
C VAL A 28 -15.66 6.31 2.70
N LYS A 29 -15.43 6.29 1.39
CA LYS A 29 -15.29 5.10 0.56
C LYS A 29 -13.83 4.89 0.17
N VAL A 30 -13.36 3.65 0.29
CA VAL A 30 -11.93 3.32 0.13
C VAL A 30 -11.76 2.10 -0.74
N SER A 31 -10.81 2.18 -1.68
CA SER A 31 -10.38 1.03 -2.48
C SER A 31 -8.89 0.72 -2.21
N SER A 32 -8.57 -0.55 -2.08
CA SER A 32 -7.21 -1.02 -1.78
C SER A 32 -6.92 -2.37 -2.47
N PRO A 33 -5.66 -2.65 -2.82
CA PRO A 33 -5.30 -4.02 -3.17
C PRO A 33 -5.41 -4.94 -1.95
N SER A 34 -5.80 -6.19 -2.17
CA SER A 34 -5.60 -7.25 -1.18
C SER A 34 -4.11 -7.51 -0.94
N GLY A 35 -3.76 -8.15 0.17
CA GLY A 35 -2.38 -8.45 0.54
C GLY A 35 -1.74 -7.37 1.41
N ALA A 36 -0.41 -7.25 1.35
CA ALA A 36 0.34 -6.37 2.25
C ALA A 36 -0.14 -4.91 2.26
N PRO A 37 -0.40 -4.22 1.13
CA PRO A 37 -0.87 -2.84 1.18
C PRO A 37 -2.19 -2.64 1.92
N GLY A 38 -3.10 -3.63 1.84
CA GLY A 38 -4.39 -3.60 2.53
C GLY A 38 -4.29 -3.62 4.06
N LEU A 39 -3.15 -4.06 4.62
CA LEU A 39 -2.89 -4.06 6.06
C LEU A 39 -2.93 -2.65 6.65
N ALA A 40 -2.54 -1.63 5.88
CA ALA A 40 -2.58 -0.24 6.32
C ALA A 40 -3.98 0.23 6.75
N LEU A 41 -5.03 -0.41 6.23
CA LEU A 41 -6.43 -0.02 6.45
C LEU A 41 -7.24 -1.05 7.23
N VAL A 42 -6.69 -2.22 7.50
CA VAL A 42 -7.50 -3.38 7.89
C VAL A 42 -8.21 -3.21 9.22
N THR A 43 -7.62 -2.47 10.18
CA THR A 43 -8.26 -2.22 11.49
C THR A 43 -9.42 -1.23 11.39
N LEU A 44 -9.48 -0.42 10.34
CA LEU A 44 -10.62 0.44 10.01
C LEU A 44 -11.66 -0.36 9.22
N ALA A 45 -11.21 -1.08 8.20
CA ALA A 45 -12.08 -1.86 7.32
C ALA A 45 -12.91 -2.91 8.08
N VAL A 46 -12.35 -3.55 9.11
CA VAL A 46 -13.07 -4.56 9.90
C VAL A 46 -14.24 -3.98 10.71
N GLN A 47 -14.25 -2.66 10.95
CA GLN A 47 -15.30 -1.94 11.69
C GLN A 47 -16.47 -1.54 10.78
N SER A 48 -16.21 -1.25 9.50
CA SER A 48 -17.20 -0.81 8.51
C SER A 48 -16.90 -1.41 7.14
N PRO A 49 -16.98 -2.75 7.00
CA PRO A 49 -16.49 -3.46 5.81
C PRO A 49 -17.16 -3.03 4.51
N GLU A 50 -18.40 -2.55 4.58
CA GLU A 50 -19.19 -2.05 3.43
C GLU A 50 -18.61 -0.77 2.79
N ASN A 51 -17.68 -0.10 3.48
CA ASN A 51 -17.01 1.11 3.00
C ASN A 51 -15.68 0.84 2.31
N TYR A 52 -15.20 -0.40 2.36
CA TYR A 52 -13.90 -0.80 1.83
C TYR A 52 -14.04 -1.83 0.72
N THR A 53 -13.44 -1.55 -0.43
CA THR A 53 -13.40 -2.45 -1.58
C THR A 53 -11.98 -2.96 -1.76
N TYR A 54 -11.79 -4.29 -1.63
CA TYR A 54 -10.52 -4.93 -1.90
C TYR A 54 -10.49 -5.52 -3.30
N LEU A 55 -9.47 -5.13 -4.07
CA LEU A 55 -9.28 -5.47 -5.47
C LEU A 55 -7.98 -6.26 -5.67
N THR A 56 -7.73 -6.74 -6.89
CA THR A 56 -6.41 -7.28 -7.23
C THR A 56 -5.43 -6.15 -7.56
N ALA A 57 -4.12 -6.43 -7.50
CA ALA A 57 -3.10 -5.44 -7.83
C ALA A 57 -3.19 -4.95 -9.29
N GLU A 58 -3.74 -5.78 -10.19
CA GLU A 58 -3.91 -5.45 -11.60
C GLU A 58 -5.11 -4.51 -11.83
N THR A 59 -6.16 -4.63 -11.02
CA THR A 59 -7.42 -3.91 -11.23
C THR A 59 -7.51 -2.60 -10.45
N ILE A 60 -6.73 -2.44 -9.35
CA ILE A 60 -6.81 -1.24 -8.52
C ILE A 60 -6.54 0.06 -9.28
N THR A 61 -5.69 0.02 -10.31
CA THR A 61 -5.37 1.22 -11.11
C THR A 61 -6.56 1.78 -11.89
N ALA A 62 -7.59 0.97 -12.15
CA ALA A 62 -8.81 1.44 -12.80
C ALA A 62 -9.61 2.41 -11.91
N GLU A 63 -9.47 2.32 -10.58
CA GLU A 63 -10.16 3.18 -9.63
C GLU A 63 -9.78 4.66 -9.79
N PHE A 64 -8.55 4.96 -10.24
CA PHE A 64 -8.14 6.33 -10.54
C PHE A 64 -8.99 7.02 -11.63
N ALA A 65 -9.50 6.24 -12.58
CA ALA A 65 -10.36 6.74 -13.65
C ALA A 65 -11.86 6.63 -13.30
N ASN A 66 -12.23 5.65 -12.47
CA ASN A 66 -13.62 5.44 -12.05
C ASN A 66 -14.08 6.46 -11.01
N GLU A 67 -13.17 6.96 -10.18
CA GLU A 67 -13.40 7.93 -9.10
C GLU A 67 -14.53 7.53 -8.14
N THR A 68 -14.67 6.23 -7.87
CA THR A 68 -15.73 5.69 -7.00
C THR A 68 -15.37 5.77 -5.52
N ALA A 69 -14.08 5.84 -5.19
CA ALA A 69 -13.55 5.93 -3.85
C ALA A 69 -13.08 7.36 -3.51
N ASP A 70 -13.15 7.72 -2.23
CA ASP A 70 -12.53 8.95 -1.70
C ASP A 70 -11.04 8.80 -1.54
N PHE A 71 -10.62 7.57 -1.12
CA PHE A 71 -9.22 7.20 -0.98
C PHE A 71 -8.92 5.90 -1.71
N ILE A 72 -7.71 5.85 -2.27
CA ILE A 72 -7.21 4.65 -2.95
C ILE A 72 -5.82 4.31 -2.40
N ILE A 73 -5.59 3.06 -2.01
CA ILE A 73 -4.22 2.54 -1.91
C ILE A 73 -3.86 1.91 -3.25
N ALA A 74 -2.72 2.30 -3.82
CA ALA A 74 -2.24 1.77 -5.09
C ALA A 74 -0.71 1.87 -5.18
N PRO A 75 -0.06 1.22 -6.17
CA PRO A 75 1.35 1.45 -6.44
C PRO A 75 1.63 2.93 -6.70
N LEU A 76 2.64 3.49 -6.01
CA LEU A 76 2.98 4.91 -6.09
C LEU A 76 3.21 5.36 -7.54
N ASN A 77 4.00 4.60 -8.28
CA ASN A 77 4.35 4.90 -9.66
C ASN A 77 3.11 4.93 -10.58
N ALA A 78 2.12 4.07 -10.34
CA ALA A 78 0.89 4.05 -11.13
C ALA A 78 0.07 5.33 -10.91
N GLY A 79 -0.10 5.76 -9.65
CA GLY A 79 -0.78 7.02 -9.33
C GLY A 79 -0.08 8.23 -9.92
N ALA A 80 1.25 8.33 -9.75
CA ALA A 80 2.05 9.43 -10.30
C ALA A 80 1.96 9.51 -11.83
N LYS A 81 2.07 8.37 -12.52
CA LYS A 81 1.97 8.30 -13.98
C LYS A 81 0.59 8.72 -14.49
N LEU A 82 -0.48 8.28 -13.84
CA LEU A 82 -1.85 8.63 -14.22
C LEU A 82 -2.15 10.10 -13.94
N TYR A 83 -1.71 10.63 -12.80
CA TYR A 83 -1.84 12.04 -12.45
C TYR A 83 -1.14 12.94 -13.49
N LYS A 84 0.14 12.66 -13.76
CA LYS A 84 0.92 13.40 -14.78
C LYS A 84 0.30 13.35 -16.17
N ALA A 85 -0.34 12.24 -16.52
CA ALA A 85 -1.05 12.09 -17.80
C ALA A 85 -2.42 12.80 -17.84
N GLY A 86 -2.84 13.46 -16.76
CA GLY A 86 -4.16 14.08 -16.62
C GLY A 86 -5.32 13.08 -16.63
N LYS A 87 -5.04 11.81 -16.25
CA LYS A 87 -6.01 10.72 -16.20
C LYS A 87 -6.48 10.38 -14.78
N SER A 88 -6.08 11.17 -13.81
CA SER A 88 -6.45 11.02 -12.40
C SER A 88 -6.48 12.38 -11.73
N THR A 89 -7.47 12.59 -10.85
CA THR A 89 -7.56 13.78 -9.99
C THR A 89 -7.02 13.51 -8.58
N TYR A 90 -6.62 12.26 -8.29
CA TYR A 90 -6.14 11.88 -6.96
C TYR A 90 -4.76 12.45 -6.67
N GLN A 91 -4.63 13.10 -5.51
CA GLN A 91 -3.34 13.55 -4.98
C GLN A 91 -2.75 12.54 -4.01
N LEU A 92 -1.45 12.50 -3.93
CA LEU A 92 -0.71 11.65 -3.00
C LEU A 92 -0.82 12.20 -1.57
N ALA A 93 -1.41 11.43 -0.67
CA ALA A 93 -1.60 11.81 0.74
C ALA A 93 -0.50 11.23 1.65
N ALA A 94 -0.12 9.97 1.44
CA ALA A 94 0.89 9.31 2.25
C ALA A 94 1.51 8.10 1.55
N ILE A 95 2.69 7.68 1.99
CA ILE A 95 3.24 6.35 1.73
C ILE A 95 2.84 5.43 2.89
N VAL A 96 2.35 4.23 2.58
CA VAL A 96 1.86 3.26 3.57
C VAL A 96 2.56 1.90 3.50
N SER A 97 3.30 1.61 2.41
CA SER A 97 4.12 0.39 2.29
C SER A 97 5.50 0.73 1.75
N TRP A 98 6.54 0.22 2.42
CA TRP A 98 7.94 0.57 2.22
C TRP A 98 8.78 -0.60 1.71
N GLY A 99 8.17 -1.41 0.85
CA GLY A 99 8.79 -2.59 0.28
C GLY A 99 8.59 -3.85 1.13
N ASN A 100 8.26 -4.93 0.44
CA ASN A 100 8.03 -6.24 1.04
C ASN A 100 8.57 -7.36 0.15
N LEU A 101 9.63 -7.06 -0.60
CA LEU A 101 10.20 -7.94 -1.62
C LEU A 101 11.38 -8.74 -1.08
N PHE A 102 11.53 -9.95 -1.60
CA PHE A 102 12.58 -10.89 -1.22
C PHE A 102 13.11 -11.66 -2.43
N LEU A 103 14.43 -11.86 -2.46
CA LEU A 103 15.08 -12.85 -3.32
C LEU A 103 15.11 -14.16 -2.56
N ALA A 104 14.52 -15.23 -3.11
CA ALA A 104 14.37 -16.47 -2.38
C ALA A 104 14.60 -17.70 -3.25
N SER A 105 15.11 -18.79 -2.62
CA SER A 105 15.36 -20.09 -3.26
C SER A 105 15.30 -21.23 -2.24
N GLN A 106 15.03 -22.44 -2.72
CA GLN A 106 15.20 -23.70 -1.97
C GLN A 106 16.57 -24.35 -2.17
N ARG A 107 17.46 -23.74 -2.97
CA ARG A 107 18.81 -24.27 -3.20
C ARG A 107 19.54 -24.47 -1.89
N GLU A 108 20.22 -25.58 -1.74
CA GLU A 108 21.10 -25.79 -0.59
C GLU A 108 22.23 -24.74 -0.62
N ASN A 109 22.46 -24.09 0.51
CA ASN A 109 23.44 -23.02 0.67
C ASN A 109 23.26 -21.85 -0.32
N PHE A 110 22.03 -21.51 -0.69
CA PHE A 110 21.75 -20.38 -1.57
C PHE A 110 22.35 -19.08 -1.07
N THR A 111 23.09 -18.41 -1.94
CA THR A 111 23.68 -17.08 -1.73
C THR A 111 23.25 -16.12 -2.85
N LEU A 112 23.48 -14.82 -2.65
CA LEU A 112 23.17 -13.83 -3.70
C LEU A 112 24.07 -13.99 -4.94
N GLU A 113 25.29 -14.51 -4.77
CA GLU A 113 26.24 -14.80 -5.85
C GLU A 113 25.70 -15.85 -6.83
N ASP A 114 24.82 -16.74 -6.40
CA ASP A 114 24.18 -17.74 -7.28
C ASP A 114 23.28 -17.12 -8.35
N ILE A 115 22.94 -15.83 -8.22
CA ILE A 115 22.21 -15.07 -9.22
C ILE A 115 23.12 -14.62 -10.38
N ASN A 116 24.43 -14.45 -10.15
CA ASN A 116 25.37 -14.00 -11.17
C ASN A 116 25.43 -14.99 -12.34
N GLY A 117 25.13 -14.49 -13.55
CA GLY A 117 25.11 -15.30 -14.77
C GLY A 117 24.00 -16.35 -14.81
N GLY A 118 23.24 -16.53 -13.72
CA GLY A 118 22.12 -17.46 -13.60
C GLY A 118 20.79 -16.90 -14.08
N VAL A 119 19.75 -17.70 -13.95
CA VAL A 119 18.36 -17.30 -14.24
C VAL A 119 17.68 -16.93 -12.93
N ILE A 120 17.01 -15.76 -12.92
CA ILE A 120 16.10 -15.36 -11.86
C ILE A 120 14.70 -15.14 -12.43
N THR A 121 13.67 -15.64 -11.74
CA THR A 121 12.27 -15.40 -12.12
C THR A 121 11.68 -14.34 -11.22
N MET A 122 11.28 -13.21 -11.80
CA MET A 122 10.67 -12.08 -11.11
C MET A 122 9.16 -12.00 -11.39
N PHE A 123 8.47 -11.12 -10.70
CA PHE A 123 7.14 -10.66 -11.08
C PHE A 123 7.15 -9.14 -11.29
N GLY A 124 6.15 -8.63 -11.99
CA GLY A 124 6.01 -7.19 -12.17
C GLY A 124 6.99 -6.59 -13.16
N GLU A 125 7.15 -7.18 -14.35
CA GLU A 125 8.05 -6.72 -15.42
C GLU A 125 7.95 -5.22 -15.71
N LYS A 126 6.71 -4.68 -15.68
CA LYS A 126 6.40 -3.28 -16.00
C LYS A 126 5.97 -2.48 -14.77
N ASN A 127 6.53 -2.78 -13.62
CA ASN A 127 6.24 -2.02 -12.40
C ASN A 127 7.52 -1.77 -11.58
N ILE A 128 7.39 -0.93 -10.57
CA ILE A 128 8.51 -0.50 -9.74
C ILE A 128 9.20 -1.66 -9.01
N ASN A 129 8.50 -2.76 -8.69
CA ASN A 129 9.06 -3.88 -7.94
C ASN A 129 10.25 -4.52 -8.67
N SER A 130 10.11 -4.80 -9.99
CA SER A 130 11.21 -5.36 -10.77
C SER A 130 12.34 -4.34 -11.01
N SER A 131 12.01 -3.05 -11.16
CA SER A 131 13.01 -1.99 -11.31
C SER A 131 13.86 -1.83 -10.06
N ILE A 132 13.24 -1.84 -8.87
CA ILE A 132 13.96 -1.83 -7.58
C ILE A 132 14.83 -3.07 -7.42
N ALA A 133 14.33 -4.26 -7.72
CA ALA A 133 15.11 -5.49 -7.60
C ALA A 133 16.35 -5.46 -8.53
N LYS A 134 16.18 -5.02 -9.78
CA LYS A 134 17.30 -4.86 -10.73
C LYS A 134 18.31 -3.83 -10.27
N PHE A 135 17.85 -2.68 -9.78
CA PHE A 135 18.72 -1.63 -9.23
C PHE A 135 19.55 -2.17 -8.06
N VAL A 136 18.89 -2.79 -7.08
CA VAL A 136 19.56 -3.32 -5.89
C VAL A 136 20.56 -4.41 -6.24
N LEU A 137 20.25 -5.32 -7.16
CA LEU A 137 21.18 -6.33 -7.64
C LEU A 137 22.40 -5.69 -8.30
N ALA A 138 22.20 -4.73 -9.22
CA ALA A 138 23.28 -4.06 -9.94
C ALA A 138 24.22 -3.30 -8.98
N GLU A 139 23.68 -2.53 -8.03
CA GLU A 139 24.47 -1.78 -7.04
C GLU A 139 25.24 -2.70 -6.07
N ASN A 140 24.79 -3.94 -5.87
CA ASN A 140 25.50 -4.95 -5.12
C ASN A 140 26.44 -5.80 -6.01
N GLY A 141 26.66 -5.42 -7.28
CA GLY A 141 27.57 -6.11 -8.20
C GLY A 141 27.02 -7.43 -8.74
N ILE A 142 25.73 -7.67 -8.65
CA ILE A 142 25.06 -8.90 -9.06
C ILE A 142 24.38 -8.69 -10.42
N THR A 143 24.77 -9.50 -11.41
CA THR A 143 24.21 -9.42 -12.77
C THR A 143 23.61 -10.76 -13.16
N PRO A 144 22.26 -10.90 -13.18
CA PRO A 144 21.61 -12.09 -13.71
C PRO A 144 21.96 -12.33 -15.18
N GLY A 145 22.14 -13.60 -15.56
CA GLY A 145 22.33 -13.99 -16.98
C GLY A 145 21.02 -13.90 -17.78
N ASN A 146 19.88 -14.18 -17.12
CA ASN A 146 18.54 -14.03 -17.69
C ASN A 146 17.55 -13.67 -16.59
N ILE A 147 16.55 -12.86 -16.95
CA ILE A 147 15.42 -12.53 -16.07
C ILE A 147 14.14 -13.00 -16.77
N GLU A 148 13.43 -13.90 -16.12
CA GLU A 148 12.10 -14.37 -16.55
C GLU A 148 11.02 -13.67 -15.73
N TYR A 149 9.81 -13.55 -16.27
CA TYR A 149 8.72 -12.87 -15.58
C TYR A 149 7.46 -13.73 -15.47
N LEU A 150 6.85 -13.70 -14.28
CA LEU A 150 5.53 -14.25 -13.99
C LEU A 150 4.57 -13.13 -13.58
N ALA A 151 3.27 -13.44 -13.56
CA ALA A 151 2.24 -12.45 -13.34
C ALA A 151 2.30 -11.79 -11.93
N GLY A 152 2.60 -12.56 -10.88
CA GLY A 152 2.60 -12.03 -9.52
C GLY A 152 3.40 -12.87 -8.53
N ALA A 153 3.53 -12.39 -7.30
CA ALA A 153 4.28 -13.05 -6.21
C ALA A 153 3.74 -14.46 -5.89
N SER A 154 2.44 -14.70 -6.05
CA SER A 154 1.86 -16.05 -5.88
C SER A 154 2.33 -17.05 -6.95
N ASN A 155 2.66 -16.57 -8.14
CA ASN A 155 3.18 -17.39 -9.22
C ASN A 155 4.66 -17.72 -8.98
N THR A 156 5.48 -16.75 -8.56
CA THR A 156 6.89 -16.99 -8.20
C THR A 156 6.99 -17.88 -6.97
N GLN A 157 6.08 -17.74 -5.98
CA GLN A 157 5.97 -18.66 -4.86
C GLN A 157 5.71 -20.12 -5.32
N LYS A 158 4.76 -20.32 -6.23
CA LYS A 158 4.45 -21.66 -6.77
C LYS A 158 5.65 -22.26 -7.50
N LEU A 159 6.32 -21.47 -8.33
CA LEU A 159 7.55 -21.89 -9.01
C LEU A 159 8.61 -22.33 -7.99
N MET A 160 8.92 -21.47 -7.03
CA MET A 160 9.89 -21.77 -5.98
C MET A 160 9.56 -23.06 -5.22
N LEU A 161 8.27 -23.33 -4.92
CA LEU A 161 7.86 -24.55 -4.22
C LEU A 161 7.91 -25.80 -5.09
N SER A 162 7.78 -25.68 -6.41
CA SER A 162 7.79 -26.82 -7.35
C SER A 162 9.15 -27.14 -7.93
N ASP A 163 10.06 -26.17 -7.96
CA ASP A 163 11.42 -26.30 -8.47
C ASP A 163 12.45 -25.86 -7.41
N ALA A 164 13.16 -26.84 -6.85
CA ALA A 164 14.18 -26.59 -5.83
C ALA A 164 15.39 -25.79 -6.36
N GLN A 165 15.56 -25.66 -7.67
CA GLN A 165 16.64 -24.88 -8.27
C GLN A 165 16.21 -23.46 -8.68
N ALA A 166 14.93 -23.13 -8.61
CA ALA A 166 14.46 -21.81 -8.95
C ALA A 166 14.98 -20.74 -7.96
N ILE A 167 15.44 -19.62 -8.49
CA ILE A 167 15.70 -18.39 -7.76
C ILE A 167 14.61 -17.40 -8.16
N VAL A 168 13.91 -16.82 -7.19
CA VAL A 168 12.78 -15.97 -7.47
C VAL A 168 12.82 -14.63 -6.74
N LEU A 169 12.24 -13.60 -7.34
CA LEU A 169 11.75 -12.43 -6.62
C LEU A 169 10.32 -12.74 -6.18
N THR A 170 10.06 -12.69 -4.89
CA THR A 170 8.74 -12.87 -4.31
C THR A 170 8.42 -11.73 -3.32
N ALA A 171 7.26 -11.77 -2.68
CA ALA A 171 6.84 -10.77 -1.72
C ALA A 171 6.10 -11.40 -0.54
N GLU A 172 5.98 -10.67 0.58
CA GLU A 172 5.02 -11.03 1.62
C GLU A 172 3.57 -10.80 1.13
N PRO A 173 2.62 -11.63 1.56
CA PRO A 173 2.71 -12.79 2.46
C PRO A 173 3.07 -14.12 1.76
N ALA A 174 3.37 -14.10 0.46
CA ALA A 174 3.65 -15.32 -0.30
C ALA A 174 4.92 -16.04 0.20
N LEU A 175 5.96 -15.29 0.59
CA LEU A 175 7.17 -15.87 1.17
C LEU A 175 6.87 -16.60 2.49
N THR A 176 6.21 -15.94 3.43
CA THR A 176 5.80 -16.57 4.71
C THR A 176 4.97 -17.84 4.47
N ALA A 177 4.00 -17.81 3.56
CA ALA A 177 3.20 -18.98 3.24
C ALA A 177 4.02 -20.10 2.59
N ALA A 178 5.11 -19.79 1.88
CA ALA A 178 6.06 -20.78 1.36
C ALA A 178 6.94 -21.36 2.48
N HIS A 179 7.50 -20.54 3.35
CA HIS A 179 8.29 -20.98 4.51
C HIS A 179 7.53 -21.94 5.42
N MET A 180 6.23 -21.71 5.60
CA MET A 180 5.37 -22.63 6.37
C MET A 180 5.22 -24.02 5.75
N LYS A 181 5.49 -24.16 4.44
CA LYS A 181 5.46 -25.44 3.71
C LYS A 181 6.84 -26.07 3.57
N ASN A 182 7.87 -25.24 3.55
CA ASN A 182 9.25 -25.67 3.39
C ASN A 182 10.20 -24.70 4.12
N ASP A 183 10.75 -25.18 5.23
CA ASP A 183 11.68 -24.43 6.10
C ASP A 183 13.09 -24.30 5.52
N LYS A 184 13.39 -24.99 4.41
CA LYS A 184 14.70 -24.92 3.70
C LYS A 184 14.82 -23.68 2.81
N ILE A 185 13.76 -22.89 2.60
CA ILE A 185 13.83 -21.68 1.80
C ILE A 185 14.76 -20.69 2.48
N THR A 186 15.76 -20.21 1.74
CA THR A 186 16.59 -19.05 2.12
C THR A 186 16.09 -17.82 1.40
N ALA A 187 15.98 -16.70 2.10
CA ALA A 187 15.48 -15.44 1.54
C ALA A 187 16.33 -14.25 1.98
N TYR A 188 16.56 -13.32 1.05
CA TYR A 188 17.23 -12.04 1.26
C TYR A 188 16.26 -10.90 1.06
N SER A 189 16.17 -10.01 2.04
CA SER A 189 15.29 -8.83 1.98
C SER A 189 15.83 -7.81 0.96
N ILE A 190 14.99 -7.40 0.02
CA ILE A 190 15.32 -6.29 -0.88
C ILE A 190 15.50 -4.99 -0.09
N ASN A 191 14.75 -4.78 1.01
CA ASN A 191 14.90 -3.58 1.83
C ASN A 191 16.27 -3.49 2.51
N GLU A 192 16.83 -4.61 2.99
CA GLU A 192 18.17 -4.62 3.57
C GLU A 192 19.22 -4.29 2.52
N LEU A 193 19.12 -4.87 1.33
CA LEU A 193 20.01 -4.58 0.21
C LEU A 193 19.83 -3.13 -0.29
N TYR A 194 18.61 -2.63 -0.34
CA TYR A 194 18.29 -1.24 -0.70
C TYR A 194 18.89 -0.25 0.31
N LYS A 195 18.76 -0.54 1.61
CA LYS A 195 19.35 0.27 2.67
C LYS A 195 20.88 0.32 2.57
N ALA A 196 21.51 -0.79 2.25
CA ALA A 196 22.97 -0.85 2.11
C ALA A 196 23.50 0.08 1.00
N VAL A 197 22.73 0.31 -0.07
CA VAL A 197 23.13 1.14 -1.21
C VAL A 197 22.62 2.56 -1.18
N THR A 198 21.47 2.82 -0.51
CA THR A 198 20.83 4.15 -0.48
C THR A 198 20.89 4.82 0.88
N GLY A 199 21.10 4.07 1.96
CA GLY A 199 21.00 4.55 3.35
C GLY A 199 19.57 4.64 3.88
N HIS A 200 18.52 4.36 3.08
CA HIS A 200 17.12 4.49 3.47
C HIS A 200 16.47 3.15 3.83
N ASP A 201 15.64 3.15 4.88
CA ASP A 201 14.90 1.98 5.35
C ASP A 201 13.70 1.67 4.44
N GLY A 202 13.95 1.00 3.33
CA GLY A 202 12.95 0.60 2.35
C GLY A 202 12.66 1.66 1.27
N PHE A 203 12.05 1.21 0.19
CA PHE A 203 11.63 2.04 -0.95
C PHE A 203 10.14 2.31 -0.92
N THR A 204 9.70 3.43 -1.50
CA THR A 204 8.28 3.78 -1.55
C THR A 204 7.55 2.88 -2.55
N GLN A 205 6.65 2.01 -2.05
CA GLN A 205 6.00 0.98 -2.86
C GLN A 205 4.52 1.27 -3.08
N ALA A 206 3.72 1.28 -2.00
CA ALA A 206 2.29 1.58 -2.08
C ALA A 206 1.97 2.86 -1.31
N ALA A 207 1.08 3.64 -1.88
CA ALA A 207 0.71 4.95 -1.40
C ALA A 207 -0.81 5.09 -1.22
N LEU A 208 -1.21 5.94 -0.30
CA LEU A 208 -2.56 6.40 -0.11
C LEU A 208 -2.78 7.66 -0.94
N PHE A 209 -3.78 7.64 -1.77
CA PHE A 209 -4.21 8.76 -2.59
C PHE A 209 -5.59 9.24 -2.16
N VAL A 210 -5.83 10.53 -2.26
CA VAL A 210 -7.11 11.16 -1.94
C VAL A 210 -7.68 11.88 -3.16
N ARG A 211 -8.97 11.70 -3.40
CA ARG A 211 -9.66 12.33 -4.53
C ARG A 211 -9.75 13.84 -4.30
N LYS A 212 -9.40 14.62 -5.33
CA LYS A 212 -9.42 16.09 -5.28
C LYS A 212 -10.78 16.64 -4.85
N GLN A 213 -11.88 16.10 -5.37
CA GLN A 213 -13.23 16.51 -4.99
C GLN A 213 -13.51 16.33 -3.49
N THR A 214 -13.02 15.24 -2.89
CA THR A 214 -13.15 14.97 -1.46
C THR A 214 -12.34 15.97 -0.64
N LEU A 215 -11.12 16.31 -1.09
CA LEU A 215 -10.28 17.36 -0.50
C LEU A 215 -10.97 18.73 -0.49
N GLU A 216 -11.59 19.11 -1.60
CA GLU A 216 -12.21 20.43 -1.77
C GLU A 216 -13.51 20.55 -0.97
N ASN A 217 -14.31 19.49 -0.89
CA ASN A 217 -15.64 19.53 -0.28
C ASN A 217 -15.66 19.11 1.19
N HIS A 218 -14.70 18.28 1.63
CA HIS A 218 -14.68 17.65 2.96
C HIS A 218 -13.26 17.62 3.57
N PRO A 219 -12.54 18.75 3.65
CA PRO A 219 -11.13 18.76 4.11
C PRO A 219 -10.96 18.20 5.52
N GLU A 220 -11.90 18.51 6.45
CA GLU A 220 -11.85 17.98 7.81
C GLU A 220 -12.01 16.46 7.89
N VAL A 221 -12.84 15.87 6.99
CA VAL A 221 -13.00 14.43 6.88
C VAL A 221 -11.69 13.79 6.42
N VAL A 222 -11.03 14.42 5.45
CA VAL A 222 -9.72 13.97 4.95
C VAL A 222 -8.69 13.97 6.07
N ASP A 223 -8.51 15.09 6.77
CA ASP A 223 -7.52 15.21 7.86
C ASP A 223 -7.77 14.20 8.98
N ASN A 224 -9.03 13.96 9.34
CA ASN A 224 -9.40 12.96 10.34
C ASN A 224 -9.12 11.54 9.84
N TYR A 225 -9.45 11.24 8.59
CA TYR A 225 -9.22 9.91 8.03
C TYR A 225 -7.73 9.59 7.91
N LEU A 226 -6.87 10.55 7.55
CA LEU A 226 -5.42 10.36 7.51
C LEU A 226 -4.84 9.98 8.87
N LYS A 227 -5.32 10.59 9.97
CA LYS A 227 -4.92 10.21 11.33
C LYS A 227 -5.33 8.78 11.67
N LEU A 228 -6.55 8.38 11.29
CA LEU A 228 -7.00 7.01 11.50
C LEU A 228 -6.15 6.00 10.71
N VAL A 229 -5.74 6.34 9.49
CA VAL A 229 -4.83 5.50 8.70
C VAL A 229 -3.45 5.40 9.35
N GLU A 230 -2.90 6.50 9.86
CA GLU A 230 -1.64 6.50 10.62
C GLU A 230 -1.73 5.56 11.82
N GLU A 231 -2.77 5.69 12.66
CA GLU A 231 -3.01 4.80 13.80
C GLU A 231 -3.19 3.33 13.37
N SER A 232 -3.82 3.08 12.22
CA SER A 232 -3.97 1.71 11.68
C SER A 232 -2.63 1.13 11.22
N CYS A 233 -1.78 1.93 10.59
CA CYS A 233 -0.43 1.52 10.22
C CYS A 233 0.44 1.19 11.44
N ASP A 234 0.38 2.02 12.49
CA ASP A 234 1.14 1.82 13.73
C ASP A 234 0.82 0.52 14.42
N LYS A 235 -0.43 0.05 14.33
CA LYS A 235 -0.84 -1.24 14.87
C LYS A 235 -0.13 -2.42 14.18
N CYS A 236 0.32 -2.28 12.95
CA CYS A 236 1.11 -3.32 12.29
C CYS A 236 2.44 -3.62 13.01
N ALA A 237 2.96 -2.67 13.80
CA ALA A 237 4.15 -2.87 14.63
C ALA A 237 3.82 -3.09 16.11
N THR A 238 2.74 -2.47 16.64
CA THR A 238 2.45 -2.42 18.07
C THR A 238 1.39 -3.42 18.53
N ASP A 239 0.50 -3.87 17.63
CA ASP A 239 -0.60 -4.80 17.94
C ASP A 239 -0.87 -5.75 16.76
N ILE A 240 0.16 -6.56 16.44
CA ILE A 240 0.14 -7.49 15.30
C ILE A 240 -1.03 -8.50 15.43
N GLU A 241 -1.42 -8.88 16.63
CA GLU A 241 -2.49 -9.86 16.84
C GLU A 241 -3.83 -9.32 16.35
N THR A 242 -4.20 -8.10 16.75
CA THR A 242 -5.43 -7.43 16.28
C THR A 242 -5.41 -7.22 14.76
N VAL A 243 -4.28 -6.81 14.18
CA VAL A 243 -4.13 -6.65 12.73
C VAL A 243 -4.29 -7.99 12.01
N ALA A 244 -3.69 -9.06 12.53
CA ALA A 244 -3.77 -10.40 11.93
C ALA A 244 -5.19 -10.99 11.97
N GLU A 245 -5.92 -10.77 13.06
CA GLU A 245 -7.33 -11.16 13.17
C GLU A 245 -8.19 -10.41 12.16
N ALA A 246 -8.02 -9.09 12.08
CA ALA A 246 -8.72 -8.25 11.11
C ALA A 246 -8.40 -8.66 9.66
N ALA A 247 -7.11 -8.91 9.35
CA ALA A 247 -6.65 -9.32 8.04
C ALA A 247 -7.25 -10.67 7.59
N ALA A 248 -7.36 -11.61 8.51
CA ALA A 248 -7.99 -12.90 8.25
C ALA A 248 -9.52 -12.76 8.08
N LYS A 249 -10.18 -11.94 8.92
CA LYS A 249 -11.62 -11.69 8.85
C LYS A 249 -12.03 -10.99 7.55
N MET A 250 -11.20 -10.05 7.09
CA MET A 250 -11.41 -9.31 5.84
C MET A 250 -10.88 -10.07 4.61
N GLU A 251 -10.36 -11.28 4.78
CA GLU A 251 -9.83 -12.15 3.71
C GLU A 251 -8.70 -11.50 2.88
N ILE A 252 -8.03 -10.48 3.41
CA ILE A 252 -6.90 -9.83 2.73
C ILE A 252 -5.59 -10.61 2.87
N LEU A 253 -5.47 -11.44 3.92
CA LEU A 253 -4.44 -12.45 4.07
C LEU A 253 -5.07 -13.83 4.28
N PRO A 254 -4.36 -14.94 3.92
CA PRO A 254 -4.97 -16.26 3.87
C PRO A 254 -5.57 -16.77 5.19
N ASN A 255 -4.95 -16.44 6.32
CA ASN A 255 -5.42 -16.77 7.67
C ASN A 255 -4.59 -16.05 8.74
N LYS A 256 -5.05 -16.05 10.00
CA LYS A 256 -4.38 -15.38 11.14
C LYS A 256 -2.94 -15.85 11.32
N LYS A 257 -2.64 -17.16 11.16
CA LYS A 257 -1.29 -17.69 11.38
C LYS A 257 -0.28 -17.14 10.35
N VAL A 258 -0.65 -17.12 9.08
CA VAL A 258 0.17 -16.49 8.03
C VAL A 258 0.30 -14.99 8.30
N ALA A 259 -0.78 -14.31 8.67
CA ALA A 259 -0.78 -12.88 8.96
C ALA A 259 0.19 -12.53 10.11
N MET A 260 0.12 -13.24 11.24
CA MET A 260 1.01 -13.04 12.40
C MET A 260 2.49 -13.11 12.04
N LEU A 261 2.86 -14.01 11.11
CA LEU A 261 4.25 -14.20 10.70
C LEU A 261 4.67 -13.23 9.58
N ALA A 262 3.76 -12.86 8.68
CA ALA A 262 4.06 -12.02 7.53
C ALA A 262 4.06 -10.51 7.85
N ILE A 263 3.17 -10.04 8.75
CA ILE A 263 3.00 -8.60 9.04
C ILE A 263 4.31 -7.90 9.38
N PRO A 264 5.22 -8.45 10.22
CA PRO A 264 6.49 -7.79 10.53
C PRO A 264 7.37 -7.51 9.30
N ASN A 265 7.22 -8.32 8.26
CA ASN A 265 8.01 -8.22 7.02
C ASN A 265 7.28 -7.46 5.88
N CYS A 266 6.05 -6.98 6.13
CA CYS A 266 5.28 -6.24 5.13
C CYS A 266 5.67 -4.76 5.04
N SER A 267 6.50 -4.26 5.98
CA SER A 267 7.00 -2.87 6.04
C SER A 267 5.88 -1.83 5.92
N ILE A 268 4.80 -2.03 6.70
CA ILE A 268 3.68 -1.10 6.77
C ILE A 268 4.04 0.01 7.76
N ARG A 269 4.06 1.23 7.25
CA ARG A 269 4.36 2.44 8.02
C ARG A 269 3.75 3.65 7.32
N TYR A 270 3.07 4.50 8.07
CA TYR A 270 2.58 5.78 7.55
C TYR A 270 3.70 6.81 7.51
N MET A 271 3.78 7.56 6.41
CA MET A 271 4.53 8.80 6.32
C MET A 271 3.80 9.73 5.37
N SER A 272 3.56 10.98 5.79
CA SER A 272 2.88 11.95 4.93
C SER A 272 3.60 12.10 3.59
N ALA A 273 2.88 12.49 2.55
CA ALA A 273 3.47 12.67 1.22
C ALA A 273 4.63 13.69 1.22
N LEU A 274 4.50 14.75 2.03
CA LEU A 274 5.53 15.78 2.14
C LEU A 274 6.77 15.29 2.87
N ASP A 275 6.61 14.56 3.97
CA ASP A 275 7.73 13.99 4.73
C ASP A 275 8.45 12.88 3.96
N ALA A 276 7.70 12.14 3.11
CA ALA A 276 8.25 11.07 2.28
C ALA A 276 8.87 11.55 0.96
N ARG A 277 8.83 12.86 0.67
CA ARG A 277 9.17 13.39 -0.65
C ARG A 277 10.55 12.98 -1.14
N GLU A 278 11.56 13.09 -0.28
CA GLU A 278 12.93 12.69 -0.65
C GLU A 278 13.00 11.22 -1.09
N GLN A 279 12.39 10.32 -0.32
CA GLN A 279 12.37 8.89 -0.63
C GLN A 279 11.54 8.57 -1.89
N ILE A 280 10.48 9.35 -2.14
CA ILE A 280 9.68 9.25 -3.37
C ILE A 280 10.53 9.63 -4.58
N GLU A 281 11.27 10.72 -4.50
CA GLU A 281 12.15 11.19 -5.59
C GLU A 281 13.30 10.22 -5.84
N ILE A 282 13.91 9.64 -4.79
CA ILE A 282 14.92 8.59 -4.92
C ILE A 282 14.33 7.38 -5.65
N THR A 283 13.18 6.87 -5.20
CA THR A 283 12.51 5.73 -5.84
C THR A 283 12.15 6.04 -7.31
N ALA A 284 11.66 7.24 -7.60
CA ALA A 284 11.31 7.65 -8.97
C ALA A 284 12.54 7.72 -9.89
N ASN A 285 13.68 8.20 -9.38
CA ASN A 285 14.92 8.30 -10.17
C ASN A 285 15.53 6.94 -10.52
N ILE A 286 15.16 5.85 -9.84
CA ILE A 286 15.57 4.49 -10.22
C ILE A 286 14.96 4.09 -11.57
N ASP A 287 13.71 4.51 -11.82
CA ASP A 287 13.03 4.23 -13.10
C ASP A 287 11.97 5.31 -13.39
N LEU A 288 12.42 6.43 -13.95
CA LEU A 288 11.56 7.56 -14.30
C LEU A 288 10.43 7.20 -15.28
N GLU A 289 10.63 6.19 -16.14
CA GLU A 289 9.60 5.75 -17.10
C GLU A 289 8.37 5.23 -16.36
N GLN A 290 8.54 4.55 -15.24
CA GLN A 290 7.46 4.08 -14.40
C GLN A 290 6.66 5.23 -13.77
N PHE A 291 7.25 6.42 -13.64
CA PHE A 291 6.61 7.65 -13.13
C PHE A 291 6.14 8.60 -14.23
N GLY A 292 6.14 8.15 -15.50
CA GLY A 292 5.74 8.96 -16.64
C GLY A 292 6.85 9.89 -17.15
N GLY A 293 8.13 9.54 -16.93
CA GLY A 293 9.32 10.19 -17.49
C GLY A 293 9.86 11.35 -16.65
N ALA A 294 9.36 11.60 -15.45
CA ALA A 294 9.93 12.57 -14.48
C ALA A 294 9.50 12.24 -13.05
N VAL A 295 10.19 12.82 -12.07
CA VAL A 295 9.71 12.85 -10.68
C VAL A 295 8.34 13.55 -10.59
N PRO A 296 7.49 13.19 -9.61
CA PRO A 296 6.19 13.85 -9.45
C PRO A 296 6.31 15.35 -9.19
N SER A 297 5.40 16.13 -9.78
CA SER A 297 5.32 17.58 -9.59
C SER A 297 4.73 17.96 -8.23
N ASP A 298 4.96 19.20 -7.78
CA ASP A 298 4.53 19.67 -6.47
C ASP A 298 3.02 19.52 -6.24
N ASP A 299 2.21 19.78 -7.23
CA ASP A 299 0.75 19.68 -7.19
C ASP A 299 0.21 18.26 -7.04
N PHE A 300 1.06 17.24 -7.23
CA PHE A 300 0.70 15.85 -6.95
C PHE A 300 0.63 15.55 -5.46
N TYR A 301 1.40 16.25 -4.64
CA TYR A 301 1.48 16.01 -3.20
C TYR A 301 0.38 16.77 -2.45
N TYR A 302 -0.42 16.07 -1.66
CA TYR A 302 -1.36 16.72 -0.74
C TYR A 302 -0.61 17.52 0.32
N GLY A 303 -1.10 18.76 0.59
CA GLY A 303 -0.51 19.67 1.57
C GLY A 303 0.52 20.66 1.01
N THR A 304 0.88 20.59 -0.29
CA THR A 304 1.59 21.69 -0.95
C THR A 304 0.61 22.84 -1.22
N LYS A 305 1.03 24.06 -0.89
CA LYS A 305 0.25 25.30 -1.14
C LYS A 305 0.53 25.87 -2.53
#